data_3d739dd03e4ac5b7defb736f0f82eef9
#
_entry.id   3d739dd03e4ac5b7defb736f0f82eef9
#
_cell.length_a   1.000
_cell.length_b   1.000
_cell.length_c   1.000
_cell.angle_alpha   90.00
_cell.angle_beta   90.00
_cell.angle_gamma   90.00
#
_symmetry.space_group_name_H-M   'P 1'
#
loop_
_entity.id
_entity.type
_entity.pdbx_description
1 polymer ?
#
loop_
_entity_poly.entity_id
_entity_poly.type
_entity_poly.pdbx_seq_one_letter_code
_entity_poly.pdbx_strand_id
1 'polypeptide(L)'
;MSRVFITGSSDGLGLMAARLLVADGHSVTLHARSQGRADDTRAALPQADGVVIGDLSSLAGTRQAAEQANASGRFDAVIHNAGIGYREPRRVETQDGLAQVFAVNVLAPYLLTCLIERPDRLVYLSSGMHSGGNPDLDDPQWTRRRWNGAQAYSDSKLFDVVLAFAVARLWPDVLSNAITPGWVPTKMGGPGAPDDMSLAPVTQAWLAVSTDRAATVSGGYFYHKQPRETNPAARDVKVQDELLGYCAGLAGVKLPS
;
A
#
# COMPACT_ATOMS: atom_id res chain seq x y z
N MET A 1 -6.18 -1.11 22.30
CA MET A 1 -7.04 -0.62 21.18
C MET A 1 -6.16 0.27 20.33
N SER A 2 -6.00 -0.01 19.04
CA SER A 2 -5.18 0.78 18.11
C SER A 2 -6.06 1.49 17.10
N ARG A 3 -5.60 2.65 16.61
CA ARG A 3 -6.23 3.40 15.52
C ARG A 3 -5.52 3.07 14.21
N VAL A 4 -6.26 2.55 13.24
CA VAL A 4 -5.69 2.06 11.97
C VAL A 4 -6.33 2.77 10.79
N PHE A 5 -5.51 3.31 9.89
CA PHE A 5 -5.95 3.82 8.59
C PHE A 5 -5.63 2.82 7.49
N ILE A 6 -6.60 2.54 6.60
CA ILE A 6 -6.44 1.55 5.53
C ILE A 6 -6.79 2.18 4.19
N THR A 7 -5.82 2.29 3.28
CA THR A 7 -6.09 2.79 1.93
C THR A 7 -6.79 1.74 1.07
N GLY A 8 -7.66 2.17 0.14
CA GLY A 8 -8.38 1.24 -0.76
C GLY A 8 -9.27 0.25 -0.03
N SER A 9 -9.92 0.67 1.05
CA SER A 9 -10.73 -0.18 1.92
C SER A 9 -12.24 -0.11 1.66
N SER A 10 -12.64 0.42 0.51
CA SER A 10 -14.04 0.47 0.11
C SER A 10 -14.60 -0.89 -0.36
N ASP A 11 -13.75 -1.84 -0.71
CA ASP A 11 -14.10 -3.23 -1.03
C ASP A 11 -12.87 -4.16 -0.87
N GLY A 12 -13.03 -5.42 -1.28
CA GLY A 12 -11.93 -6.38 -1.36
C GLY A 12 -11.14 -6.56 -0.06
N LEU A 13 -9.82 -6.74 -0.21
CA LEU A 13 -8.93 -7.08 0.91
C LEU A 13 -8.86 -5.99 1.99
N GLY A 14 -8.92 -4.72 1.58
CA GLY A 14 -8.90 -3.60 2.53
C GLY A 14 -10.13 -3.59 3.42
N LEU A 15 -11.32 -3.80 2.85
CA LEU A 15 -12.57 -3.89 3.64
C LEU A 15 -12.59 -5.15 4.53
N MET A 16 -12.04 -6.26 4.05
CA MET A 16 -11.92 -7.49 4.85
C MET A 16 -10.98 -7.30 6.04
N ALA A 17 -9.83 -6.65 5.84
CA ALA A 17 -8.91 -6.31 6.93
C ALA A 17 -9.55 -5.35 7.94
N ALA A 18 -10.30 -4.36 7.45
CA ALA A 18 -11.04 -3.44 8.31
C ALA A 18 -12.06 -4.17 9.18
N ARG A 19 -12.82 -5.12 8.63
CA ARG A 19 -13.78 -5.92 9.39
C ARG A 19 -13.12 -6.76 10.49
N LEU A 20 -11.96 -7.37 10.19
CA LEU A 20 -11.19 -8.10 11.21
C LEU A 20 -10.77 -7.18 12.36
N LEU A 21 -10.18 -6.03 12.03
CA LEU A 21 -9.70 -5.09 13.03
C LEU A 21 -10.83 -4.49 13.88
N VAL A 22 -11.97 -4.18 13.28
CA VAL A 22 -13.16 -3.71 14.00
C VAL A 22 -13.71 -4.81 14.91
N ALA A 23 -13.79 -6.06 14.43
CA ALA A 23 -14.24 -7.20 15.24
C ALA A 23 -13.32 -7.47 16.44
N ASP A 24 -12.01 -7.19 16.29
CA ASP A 24 -11.01 -7.29 17.36
C ASP A 24 -10.97 -6.06 18.29
N GLY A 25 -11.90 -5.10 18.10
CA GLY A 25 -12.05 -3.92 18.98
C GLY A 25 -11.08 -2.77 18.67
N HIS A 26 -10.50 -2.73 17.46
CA HIS A 26 -9.68 -1.60 17.01
C HIS A 26 -10.53 -0.53 16.30
N SER A 27 -10.05 0.71 16.37
CA SER A 27 -10.61 1.87 15.68
C SER A 27 -10.09 1.90 14.24
N VAL A 28 -10.97 1.94 13.25
CA VAL A 28 -10.56 1.87 11.84
C VAL A 28 -11.14 3.03 11.03
N THR A 29 -10.26 3.76 10.37
CA THR A 29 -10.60 4.75 9.35
C THR A 29 -10.40 4.14 7.96
N LEU A 30 -11.45 4.20 7.16
CA LEU A 30 -11.48 3.65 5.80
C LEU A 30 -11.07 4.69 4.76
N HIS A 31 -10.85 4.26 3.53
CA HIS A 31 -10.56 5.14 2.41
C HIS A 31 -11.35 4.75 1.16
N ALA A 32 -11.93 5.76 0.51
CA ALA A 32 -12.62 5.64 -0.77
C ALA A 32 -12.14 6.71 -1.76
N ARG A 33 -12.17 6.40 -3.05
CA ARG A 33 -11.70 7.32 -4.09
C ARG A 33 -12.66 8.47 -4.43
N SER A 34 -13.94 8.37 -4.01
CA SER A 34 -14.97 9.36 -4.31
C SER A 34 -16.07 9.35 -3.25
N GLN A 35 -16.88 10.41 -3.21
CA GLN A 35 -18.00 10.55 -2.26
C GLN A 35 -18.99 9.37 -2.37
N GLY A 36 -19.45 9.02 -3.58
CA GLY A 36 -20.39 7.90 -3.74
C GLY A 36 -19.82 6.57 -3.23
N ARG A 37 -18.49 6.31 -3.46
CA ARG A 37 -17.84 5.13 -2.89
C ARG A 37 -17.68 5.22 -1.37
N ALA A 38 -17.54 6.42 -0.81
CA ALA A 38 -17.50 6.60 0.63
C ALA A 38 -18.84 6.28 1.30
N ASP A 39 -19.94 6.64 0.66
CA ASP A 39 -21.28 6.35 1.16
C ASP A 39 -21.55 4.82 1.15
N ASP A 40 -21.19 4.13 0.05
CA ASP A 40 -21.23 2.66 -0.03
C ASP A 40 -20.34 2.02 1.07
N THR A 41 -19.17 2.60 1.30
CA THR A 41 -18.20 2.10 2.27
C THR A 41 -18.71 2.22 3.71
N ARG A 42 -19.31 3.37 4.06
CA ARG A 42 -19.97 3.57 5.38
C ARG A 42 -21.11 2.57 5.59
N ALA A 43 -21.91 2.33 4.56
CA ALA A 43 -22.98 1.33 4.63
C ALA A 43 -22.45 -0.10 4.80
N ALA A 44 -21.31 -0.44 4.18
CA ALA A 44 -20.70 -1.76 4.26
C ALA A 44 -20.03 -2.06 5.61
N LEU A 45 -19.54 -1.04 6.34
CA LEU A 45 -18.93 -1.17 7.66
C LEU A 45 -19.28 0.06 8.54
N PRO A 46 -20.50 0.14 9.06
CA PRO A 46 -20.95 1.29 9.83
C PRO A 46 -20.24 1.45 11.19
N GLN A 47 -19.52 0.44 11.64
CA GLN A 47 -18.71 0.47 12.87
C GLN A 47 -17.34 1.11 12.68
N ALA A 48 -16.94 1.44 11.44
CA ALA A 48 -15.71 2.19 11.20
C ALA A 48 -15.84 3.64 11.68
N ASP A 49 -14.75 4.23 12.17
CA ASP A 49 -14.74 5.59 12.73
C ASP A 49 -14.99 6.67 11.68
N GLY A 50 -14.63 6.40 10.42
CA GLY A 50 -14.79 7.34 9.34
C GLY A 50 -14.30 6.84 7.99
N VAL A 51 -14.50 7.67 6.96
CA VAL A 51 -14.02 7.40 5.60
C VAL A 51 -13.31 8.63 5.08
N VAL A 52 -12.03 8.50 4.79
CA VAL A 52 -11.20 9.48 4.07
C VAL A 52 -11.48 9.37 2.58
N ILE A 53 -11.57 10.49 1.89
CA ILE A 53 -11.89 10.54 0.46
C ILE A 53 -10.74 11.19 -0.31
N GLY A 54 -10.23 10.49 -1.34
CA GLY A 54 -9.23 11.02 -2.26
C GLY A 54 -8.91 10.05 -3.38
N ASP A 55 -8.73 10.54 -4.59
CA ASP A 55 -8.30 9.69 -5.71
C ASP A 55 -6.78 9.53 -5.68
N LEU A 56 -6.31 8.34 -5.28
CA LEU A 56 -4.88 8.04 -5.20
C LEU A 56 -4.18 7.92 -6.57
N SER A 57 -4.91 8.04 -7.65
CA SER A 57 -4.31 8.16 -8.99
C SER A 57 -3.81 9.57 -9.28
N SER A 58 -4.07 10.54 -8.39
CA SER A 58 -3.59 11.91 -8.53
C SER A 58 -2.86 12.41 -7.28
N LEU A 59 -1.88 13.28 -7.51
CA LEU A 59 -1.14 13.94 -6.43
C LEU A 59 -2.06 14.78 -5.54
N ALA A 60 -3.00 15.52 -6.15
CA ALA A 60 -3.95 16.34 -5.42
C ALA A 60 -4.88 15.50 -4.54
N GLY A 61 -5.46 14.40 -5.09
CA GLY A 61 -6.33 13.51 -4.35
C GLY A 61 -5.59 12.77 -3.22
N THR A 62 -4.32 12.40 -3.44
CA THR A 62 -3.49 11.79 -2.41
C THR A 62 -3.18 12.76 -1.27
N ARG A 63 -2.89 14.04 -1.57
CA ARG A 63 -2.71 15.09 -0.56
C ARG A 63 -3.99 15.35 0.22
N GLN A 64 -5.12 15.44 -0.46
CA GLN A 64 -6.43 15.58 0.17
C GLN A 64 -6.73 14.42 1.15
N ALA A 65 -6.38 13.18 0.75
CA ALA A 65 -6.52 12.03 1.63
C ALA A 65 -5.62 12.13 2.87
N ALA A 66 -4.37 12.57 2.73
CA ALA A 66 -3.47 12.79 3.86
C ALA A 66 -3.97 13.88 4.82
N GLU A 67 -4.48 15.00 4.29
CA GLU A 67 -5.04 16.09 5.09
C GLU A 67 -6.24 15.62 5.92
N GLN A 68 -7.17 14.89 5.31
CA GLN A 68 -8.33 14.33 6.03
C GLN A 68 -7.91 13.29 7.07
N ALA A 69 -6.91 12.45 6.73
CA ALA A 69 -6.37 11.47 7.67
C ALA A 69 -5.79 12.16 8.90
N ASN A 70 -4.95 13.20 8.72
CA ASN A 70 -4.38 13.97 9.82
C ASN A 70 -5.44 14.73 10.63
N ALA A 71 -6.47 15.26 9.97
CA ALA A 71 -7.59 15.93 10.65
C ALA A 71 -8.39 14.99 11.57
N SER A 72 -8.36 13.69 11.31
CA SER A 72 -8.97 12.69 12.20
C SER A 72 -8.08 12.30 13.39
N GLY A 73 -6.84 12.81 13.45
CA GLY A 73 -5.82 12.57 14.48
C GLY A 73 -4.85 11.45 14.10
N ARG A 74 -3.76 11.31 14.87
CA ARG A 74 -2.68 10.36 14.63
C ARG A 74 -3.18 8.90 14.65
N PHE A 75 -2.68 8.09 13.74
CA PHE A 75 -2.90 6.65 13.67
C PHE A 75 -1.73 5.89 14.31
N ASP A 76 -2.01 4.76 14.94
CA ASP A 76 -0.98 3.82 15.41
C ASP A 76 -0.43 3.00 14.23
N ALA A 77 -1.28 2.73 13.23
CA ALA A 77 -0.86 2.02 12.04
C ALA A 77 -1.51 2.57 10.76
N VAL A 78 -0.76 2.54 9.65
CA VAL A 78 -1.28 2.80 8.31
C VAL A 78 -1.02 1.59 7.43
N ILE A 79 -2.08 1.09 6.78
CA ILE A 79 -2.02 0.00 5.81
C ILE A 79 -2.18 0.57 4.41
N HIS A 80 -1.11 0.58 3.64
CA HIS A 80 -1.10 0.92 2.21
C HIS A 80 -1.59 -0.29 1.41
N ASN A 81 -2.93 -0.49 1.42
CA ASN A 81 -3.58 -1.61 0.75
C ASN A 81 -4.07 -1.25 -0.66
N ALA A 82 -4.28 0.03 -0.97
CA ALA A 82 -4.72 0.43 -2.28
C ALA A 82 -3.76 -0.04 -3.37
N GLY A 83 -4.30 -0.59 -4.44
CA GLY A 83 -3.51 -1.04 -5.57
C GLY A 83 -4.39 -1.38 -6.77
N ILE A 84 -3.85 -1.20 -7.96
CA ILE A 84 -4.47 -1.61 -9.22
C ILE A 84 -3.65 -2.73 -9.85
N GLY A 85 -4.32 -3.55 -10.68
CA GLY A 85 -3.78 -4.82 -11.13
C GLY A 85 -2.97 -4.78 -12.42
N TYR A 86 -2.73 -5.97 -12.94
CA TYR A 86 -1.76 -6.29 -13.97
C TYR A 86 -2.39 -6.56 -15.36
N ARG A 87 -3.71 -6.38 -15.49
CA ARG A 87 -4.44 -6.74 -16.72
C ARG A 87 -4.68 -5.56 -17.66
N GLU A 88 -4.09 -4.40 -17.38
CA GLU A 88 -4.24 -3.23 -18.22
C GLU A 88 -3.59 -3.48 -19.59
N PRO A 89 -4.38 -3.47 -20.70
CA PRO A 89 -3.86 -3.78 -22.04
C PRO A 89 -2.99 -2.67 -22.62
N ARG A 90 -3.02 -1.50 -22.01
CA ARG A 90 -2.26 -0.29 -22.42
C ARG A 90 -1.84 0.51 -21.21
N ARG A 91 -0.82 1.36 -21.38
CA ARG A 91 -0.48 2.36 -20.38
C ARG A 91 -1.65 3.34 -20.23
N VAL A 92 -2.23 3.37 -19.05
CA VAL A 92 -3.23 4.38 -18.67
C VAL A 92 -2.48 5.53 -18.02
N GLU A 93 -2.72 6.74 -18.50
CA GLU A 93 -2.10 7.96 -17.98
C GLU A 93 -3.05 8.67 -17.02
N THR A 94 -2.53 9.12 -15.89
CA THR A 94 -3.27 9.92 -14.91
C THR A 94 -3.33 11.39 -15.36
N GLN A 95 -4.14 12.20 -14.67
CA GLN A 95 -4.18 13.66 -14.91
C GLN A 95 -2.83 14.37 -14.66
N ASP A 96 -1.96 13.74 -13.87
CA ASP A 96 -0.61 14.25 -13.59
C ASP A 96 0.45 13.75 -14.62
N GLY A 97 0.01 13.08 -15.71
CA GLY A 97 0.90 12.56 -16.76
C GLY A 97 1.64 11.27 -16.37
N LEU A 98 1.28 10.63 -15.25
CA LEU A 98 1.95 9.45 -14.71
C LEU A 98 1.29 8.15 -15.18
N ALA A 99 2.08 7.06 -15.25
CA ALA A 99 1.49 5.74 -15.40
C ALA A 99 0.62 5.41 -14.18
N GLN A 100 -0.65 5.10 -14.40
CA GLN A 100 -1.62 4.91 -13.31
C GLN A 100 -1.19 3.82 -12.33
N VAL A 101 -0.57 2.72 -12.80
CA VAL A 101 -0.06 1.66 -11.95
C VAL A 101 1.04 2.15 -11.01
N PHE A 102 1.94 3.01 -11.49
CA PHE A 102 2.97 3.62 -10.65
C PHE A 102 2.38 4.65 -9.69
N ALA A 103 1.48 5.50 -10.16
CA ALA A 103 0.85 6.54 -9.34
C ALA A 103 0.11 5.94 -8.14
N VAL A 104 -0.72 4.91 -8.36
CA VAL A 104 -1.54 4.30 -7.30
C VAL A 104 -0.73 3.37 -6.41
N ASN A 105 0.11 2.49 -7.00
CA ASN A 105 0.78 1.43 -6.24
C ASN A 105 2.05 1.93 -5.52
N VAL A 106 2.73 2.95 -6.05
CA VAL A 106 4.04 3.39 -5.54
C VAL A 106 4.02 4.81 -5.02
N LEU A 107 3.62 5.77 -5.86
CA LEU A 107 3.72 7.19 -5.51
C LEU A 107 2.72 7.59 -4.42
N ALA A 108 1.51 7.04 -4.44
CA ALA A 108 0.52 7.33 -3.41
C ALA A 108 0.94 6.78 -2.03
N PRO A 109 1.39 5.51 -1.87
CA PRO A 109 1.99 5.06 -0.61
C PRO A 109 3.16 5.91 -0.14
N TYR A 110 4.09 6.28 -1.05
CA TYR A 110 5.19 7.19 -0.74
C TYR A 110 4.69 8.53 -0.20
N LEU A 111 3.79 9.18 -0.93
CA LEU A 111 3.28 10.51 -0.59
C LEU A 111 2.48 10.50 0.72
N LEU A 112 1.65 9.48 0.95
CA LEU A 112 0.93 9.30 2.21
C LEU A 112 1.90 9.06 3.37
N THR A 113 2.96 8.26 3.17
CA THR A 113 4.01 8.07 4.18
C THR A 113 4.72 9.39 4.53
N CYS A 114 4.93 10.27 3.55
CA CYS A 114 5.53 11.58 3.80
C CYS A 114 4.62 12.57 4.52
N LEU A 115 3.31 12.50 4.32
CA LEU A 115 2.36 13.55 4.71
C LEU A 115 1.49 13.20 5.91
N ILE A 116 1.20 11.93 6.15
CA ILE A 116 0.46 11.50 7.34
C ILE A 116 1.38 11.61 8.56
N GLU A 117 0.83 12.08 9.69
CA GLU A 117 1.55 12.08 10.97
C GLU A 117 2.13 10.70 11.24
N ARG A 118 3.44 10.63 11.50
CA ARG A 118 4.22 9.37 11.58
C ARG A 118 3.55 8.36 12.52
N PRO A 119 3.08 7.21 11.99
CA PRO A 119 2.51 6.14 12.81
C PRO A 119 3.60 5.27 13.44
N ASP A 120 3.23 4.40 14.36
CA ASP A 120 4.16 3.40 14.89
C ASP A 120 4.40 2.25 13.92
N ARG A 121 3.45 2.01 12.98
CA ARG A 121 3.50 0.88 12.05
C ARG A 121 3.06 1.27 10.64
N LEU A 122 3.79 0.74 9.66
CA LEU A 122 3.48 0.85 8.24
C LEU A 122 3.44 -0.54 7.61
N VAL A 123 2.36 -0.83 6.90
CA VAL A 123 2.19 -2.10 6.18
C VAL A 123 1.94 -1.82 4.70
N TYR A 124 2.80 -2.33 3.82
CA TYR A 124 2.71 -2.15 2.38
C TYR A 124 2.24 -3.44 1.71
N LEU A 125 1.11 -3.38 1.00
CA LEU A 125 0.61 -4.53 0.24
C LEU A 125 1.33 -4.67 -1.09
N SER A 126 2.27 -5.59 -1.13
CA SER A 126 2.95 -6.05 -2.31
C SER A 126 2.22 -7.26 -2.93
N SER A 127 2.93 -8.10 -3.65
CA SER A 127 2.45 -9.31 -4.33
C SER A 127 3.61 -10.29 -4.48
N GLY A 128 3.31 -11.59 -4.61
CA GLY A 128 4.30 -12.58 -5.04
C GLY A 128 4.99 -12.22 -6.36
N MET A 129 4.31 -11.45 -7.23
CA MET A 129 4.88 -10.99 -8.50
C MET A 129 6.06 -10.01 -8.35
N HIS A 130 6.28 -9.42 -7.16
CA HIS A 130 7.44 -8.55 -6.90
C HIS A 130 8.77 -9.25 -7.19
N SER A 131 8.84 -10.57 -7.05
CA SER A 131 10.05 -11.34 -7.30
C SER A 131 10.57 -11.21 -8.74
N GLY A 132 9.65 -11.02 -9.71
CA GLY A 132 9.96 -10.75 -11.13
C GLY A 132 10.01 -9.25 -11.48
N GLY A 133 9.92 -8.36 -10.50
CA GLY A 133 10.01 -6.92 -10.73
C GLY A 133 11.42 -6.48 -11.14
N ASN A 134 11.49 -5.48 -12.01
CA ASN A 134 12.72 -4.83 -12.41
C ASN A 134 12.96 -3.60 -11.53
N PRO A 135 14.11 -3.50 -10.81
CA PRO A 135 14.43 -2.36 -9.97
C PRO A 135 14.87 -1.12 -10.75
N ASP A 136 15.03 -1.22 -12.06
CA ASP A 136 15.52 -0.15 -12.92
C ASP A 136 14.54 1.05 -12.94
N LEU A 137 15.02 2.20 -12.54
CA LEU A 137 14.31 3.46 -12.49
C LEU A 137 14.54 4.36 -13.72
N ASP A 138 15.16 3.86 -14.78
CA ASP A 138 15.34 4.63 -16.01
C ASP A 138 14.01 4.95 -16.69
N ASP A 139 13.05 4.02 -16.67
CA ASP A 139 11.71 4.23 -17.23
C ASP A 139 10.58 3.57 -16.41
N PRO A 140 10.42 3.91 -15.12
CA PRO A 140 9.38 3.33 -14.26
C PRO A 140 7.97 3.77 -14.69
N GLN A 141 7.87 4.81 -15.51
CA GLN A 141 6.63 5.33 -16.08
C GLN A 141 6.24 4.67 -17.42
N TRP A 142 7.08 3.77 -17.94
CA TRP A 142 6.80 3.08 -19.22
C TRP A 142 6.54 4.06 -20.39
N THR A 143 7.30 5.14 -20.47
CA THR A 143 7.13 6.17 -21.49
C THR A 143 7.94 5.87 -22.76
N ARG A 144 9.02 5.10 -22.64
CA ARG A 144 9.96 4.77 -23.72
C ARG A 144 9.86 3.33 -24.19
N ARG A 145 9.64 2.39 -23.27
CA ARG A 145 9.54 0.96 -23.57
C ARG A 145 8.10 0.54 -23.90
N ARG A 146 7.96 -0.55 -24.67
CA ARG A 146 6.64 -1.09 -25.01
C ARG A 146 5.92 -1.53 -23.73
N TRP A 147 4.66 -1.12 -23.58
CA TRP A 147 3.83 -1.46 -22.42
C TRP A 147 3.67 -2.97 -22.24
N ASN A 148 3.89 -3.41 -21.01
CA ASN A 148 3.59 -4.75 -20.52
C ASN A 148 2.95 -4.60 -19.11
N GLY A 149 1.63 -4.77 -19.02
CA GLY A 149 0.88 -4.54 -17.79
C GLY A 149 1.31 -5.46 -16.65
N ALA A 150 1.65 -6.72 -16.95
CA ALA A 150 2.12 -7.67 -15.94
C ALA A 150 3.49 -7.25 -15.37
N GLN A 151 4.42 -6.81 -16.24
CA GLN A 151 5.73 -6.35 -15.79
C GLN A 151 5.63 -5.01 -15.04
N ALA A 152 4.82 -4.06 -15.54
CA ALA A 152 4.60 -2.79 -14.86
C ALA A 152 4.00 -2.99 -13.45
N TYR A 153 3.11 -3.94 -13.29
CA TYR A 153 2.60 -4.34 -11.98
C TYR A 153 3.68 -4.98 -11.12
N SER A 154 4.46 -5.94 -11.66
CA SER A 154 5.56 -6.59 -10.93
C SER A 154 6.60 -5.57 -10.43
N ASP A 155 6.97 -4.62 -11.31
CA ASP A 155 7.88 -3.52 -10.95
C ASP A 155 7.29 -2.68 -9.81
N SER A 156 6.00 -2.29 -9.90
CA SER A 156 5.34 -1.52 -8.85
C SER A 156 5.29 -2.28 -7.52
N LYS A 157 5.10 -3.61 -7.55
CA LYS A 157 5.04 -4.43 -6.35
C LYS A 157 6.42 -4.70 -5.74
N LEU A 158 7.48 -4.68 -6.55
CA LEU A 158 8.85 -4.61 -6.05
C LEU A 158 9.09 -3.27 -5.34
N PHE A 159 8.67 -2.17 -5.93
CA PHE A 159 8.83 -0.84 -5.32
C PHE A 159 8.06 -0.68 -4.01
N ASP A 160 6.92 -1.34 -3.80
CA ASP A 160 6.26 -1.41 -2.49
C ASP A 160 7.18 -2.03 -1.42
N VAL A 161 7.90 -3.11 -1.75
CA VAL A 161 8.86 -3.74 -0.83
C VAL A 161 10.07 -2.85 -0.60
N VAL A 162 10.59 -2.21 -1.65
CA VAL A 162 11.70 -1.24 -1.57
C VAL A 162 11.32 -0.07 -0.65
N LEU A 163 10.12 0.50 -0.80
CA LEU A 163 9.63 1.57 0.08
C LEU A 163 9.54 1.11 1.53
N ALA A 164 8.94 -0.06 1.78
CA ALA A 164 8.83 -0.59 3.13
C ALA A 164 10.19 -0.74 3.81
N PHE A 165 11.20 -1.24 3.08
CA PHE A 165 12.54 -1.45 3.61
C PHE A 165 13.35 -0.16 3.73
N ALA A 166 13.15 0.79 2.82
CA ALA A 166 13.74 2.12 2.92
C ALA A 166 13.24 2.85 4.18
N VAL A 167 11.93 2.81 4.42
CA VAL A 167 11.34 3.41 5.63
C VAL A 167 11.83 2.69 6.88
N ALA A 168 11.88 1.35 6.89
CA ALA A 168 12.42 0.59 8.02
C ALA A 168 13.88 0.97 8.37
N ARG A 169 14.68 1.28 7.35
CA ARG A 169 16.07 1.75 7.52
C ARG A 169 16.16 3.18 8.06
N LEU A 170 15.31 4.06 7.54
CA LEU A 170 15.37 5.50 7.84
C LEU A 170 14.59 5.90 9.10
N TRP A 171 13.58 5.12 9.46
CA TRP A 171 12.76 5.33 10.67
C TRP A 171 12.86 4.13 11.61
N PRO A 172 13.92 4.02 12.41
CA PRO A 172 14.15 2.84 13.27
C PRO A 172 13.11 2.69 14.39
N ASP A 173 12.36 3.74 14.67
CA ASP A 173 11.24 3.80 15.62
C ASP A 173 9.90 3.34 15.02
N VAL A 174 9.86 3.08 13.70
CA VAL A 174 8.65 2.63 12.99
C VAL A 174 8.79 1.19 12.52
N LEU A 175 7.80 0.36 12.79
CA LEU A 175 7.74 -1.01 12.27
C LEU A 175 7.18 -0.99 10.84
N SER A 176 8.07 -0.91 9.85
CA SER A 176 7.70 -0.85 8.43
C SER A 176 7.95 -2.19 7.77
N ASN A 177 6.88 -2.80 7.24
CA ASN A 177 6.94 -4.14 6.64
C ASN A 177 6.09 -4.21 5.36
N ALA A 178 6.43 -5.15 4.48
CA ALA A 178 5.64 -5.47 3.30
C ALA A 178 5.03 -6.87 3.40
N ILE A 179 3.92 -7.10 2.68
CA ILE A 179 3.25 -8.39 2.64
C ILE A 179 2.80 -8.76 1.22
N THR A 180 2.59 -10.04 0.98
CA THR A 180 1.70 -10.51 -0.09
C THR A 180 0.46 -11.14 0.52
N PRO A 181 -0.74 -10.83 0.00
CA PRO A 181 -1.98 -11.48 0.44
C PRO A 181 -2.18 -12.87 -0.19
N GLY A 182 -1.28 -13.30 -1.10
CA GLY A 182 -1.47 -14.46 -1.94
C GLY A 182 -2.17 -14.14 -3.27
N TRP A 183 -2.43 -15.18 -4.05
CA TRP A 183 -3.26 -15.08 -5.26
C TRP A 183 -4.68 -15.53 -4.95
N VAL A 184 -5.52 -14.58 -4.58
CA VAL A 184 -6.88 -14.80 -4.05
C VAL A 184 -7.96 -14.38 -5.04
N PRO A 185 -9.17 -14.99 -4.99
CA PRO A 185 -10.25 -14.76 -5.95
C PRO A 185 -10.98 -13.42 -5.75
N THR A 186 -10.21 -12.32 -5.83
CA THR A 186 -10.71 -10.95 -5.88
C THR A 186 -11.04 -10.53 -7.32
N LYS A 187 -11.60 -9.32 -7.50
CA LYS A 187 -11.77 -8.72 -8.84
C LYS A 187 -10.45 -8.67 -9.62
N MET A 188 -9.33 -8.43 -8.92
CA MET A 188 -7.99 -8.40 -9.51
C MET A 188 -7.46 -9.81 -9.80
N GLY A 189 -7.52 -10.72 -8.84
CA GLY A 189 -7.00 -12.09 -8.97
C GLY A 189 -7.80 -12.96 -9.94
N GLY A 190 -9.11 -12.72 -10.02
CA GLY A 190 -10.03 -13.50 -10.85
C GLY A 190 -10.49 -14.80 -10.18
N PRO A 191 -11.53 -15.46 -10.76
CA PRO A 191 -12.19 -16.60 -10.12
C PRO A 191 -11.34 -17.87 -10.04
N GLY A 192 -10.27 -17.95 -10.83
CA GLY A 192 -9.33 -19.10 -10.83
C GLY A 192 -8.18 -18.99 -9.84
N ALA A 193 -8.17 -17.97 -8.99
CA ALA A 193 -7.12 -17.82 -7.98
C ALA A 193 -7.24 -18.91 -6.90
N PRO A 194 -6.14 -19.62 -6.55
CA PRO A 194 -6.21 -20.83 -5.73
C PRO A 194 -6.17 -20.59 -4.23
N ASP A 195 -5.74 -19.39 -3.77
CA ASP A 195 -5.48 -19.16 -2.35
C ASP A 195 -6.78 -18.84 -1.59
N ASP A 196 -6.80 -19.21 -0.30
CA ASP A 196 -7.94 -18.99 0.57
C ASP A 196 -8.15 -17.49 0.85
N MET A 197 -9.30 -16.99 0.40
CA MET A 197 -9.72 -15.60 0.57
C MET A 197 -9.79 -15.19 2.06
N SER A 198 -10.14 -16.10 2.96
CA SER A 198 -10.26 -15.81 4.39
C SER A 198 -8.91 -15.49 5.05
N LEU A 199 -7.81 -16.02 4.52
CA LEU A 199 -6.46 -15.79 5.02
C LEU A 199 -5.81 -14.51 4.45
N ALA A 200 -6.29 -14.02 3.33
CA ALA A 200 -5.68 -12.89 2.62
C ALA A 200 -5.58 -11.59 3.43
N PRO A 201 -6.59 -11.17 4.22
CA PRO A 201 -6.52 -9.94 5.01
C PRO A 201 -5.75 -10.11 6.33
N VAL A 202 -5.50 -11.36 6.77
CA VAL A 202 -5.05 -11.66 8.13
C VAL A 202 -3.65 -11.10 8.40
N THR A 203 -2.71 -11.25 7.46
CA THR A 203 -1.32 -10.83 7.68
C THR A 203 -1.19 -9.30 7.80
N GLN A 204 -1.90 -8.54 6.98
CA GLN A 204 -1.87 -7.07 7.07
C GLN A 204 -2.50 -6.56 8.37
N ALA A 205 -3.62 -7.15 8.80
CA ALA A 205 -4.25 -6.81 10.07
C ALA A 205 -3.34 -7.17 11.25
N TRP A 206 -2.74 -8.36 11.24
CA TRP A 206 -1.82 -8.81 12.27
C TRP A 206 -0.58 -7.91 12.41
N LEU A 207 0.08 -7.52 11.30
CA LEU A 207 1.23 -6.60 11.35
C LEU A 207 0.84 -5.22 11.88
N ALA A 208 -0.38 -4.78 11.62
CA ALA A 208 -0.84 -3.45 12.05
C ALA A 208 -1.03 -3.33 13.56
N VAL A 209 -1.41 -4.41 14.27
CA VAL A 209 -1.85 -4.28 15.67
C VAL A 209 -1.30 -5.32 16.64
N SER A 210 -0.76 -6.46 16.15
CA SER A 210 -0.37 -7.56 17.04
C SER A 210 0.86 -7.21 17.88
N THR A 211 0.85 -7.67 19.11
CA THR A 211 1.98 -7.61 20.05
C THR A 211 2.89 -8.84 19.95
N ASP A 212 2.57 -9.79 19.07
CA ASP A 212 3.41 -10.96 18.83
C ASP A 212 4.84 -10.53 18.44
N ARG A 213 5.84 -11.19 19.00
CA ARG A 213 7.24 -10.91 18.70
C ARG A 213 7.52 -10.96 17.19
N ALA A 214 6.86 -11.86 16.46
CA ALA A 214 7.00 -11.99 15.02
C ALA A 214 6.36 -10.83 14.22
N ALA A 215 5.42 -10.07 14.81
CA ALA A 215 4.81 -8.88 14.22
C ALA A 215 5.56 -7.58 14.59
N THR A 216 6.38 -7.61 15.66
CA THR A 216 7.10 -6.45 16.17
C THR A 216 8.51 -6.35 15.59
N VAL A 217 8.61 -6.55 14.27
CA VAL A 217 9.85 -6.47 13.49
C VAL A 217 9.71 -5.39 12.39
N SER A 218 10.83 -4.92 11.87
CA SER A 218 10.86 -3.93 10.78
C SER A 218 11.74 -4.44 9.63
N GLY A 219 11.43 -4.08 8.39
CA GLY A 219 12.16 -4.51 7.20
C GLY A 219 11.89 -5.97 6.81
N GLY A 220 10.73 -6.51 7.18
CA GLY A 220 10.28 -7.85 6.83
C GLY A 220 9.31 -7.88 5.63
N TYR A 221 9.28 -9.03 4.94
CA TYR A 221 8.27 -9.36 3.95
C TYR A 221 7.55 -10.64 4.36
N PHE A 222 6.22 -10.63 4.33
CA PHE A 222 5.42 -11.69 4.94
C PHE A 222 4.38 -12.29 3.98
N TYR A 223 4.12 -13.58 4.18
CA TYR A 223 2.98 -14.31 3.63
C TYR A 223 2.41 -15.24 4.71
N HIS A 224 1.12 -15.16 4.99
CA HIS A 224 0.44 -15.93 6.05
C HIS A 224 1.16 -15.86 7.41
N LYS A 225 1.52 -14.63 7.83
CA LYS A 225 2.28 -14.34 9.08
C LYS A 225 3.69 -14.94 9.14
N GLN A 226 4.17 -15.54 8.05
CA GLN A 226 5.51 -16.12 7.97
C GLN A 226 6.43 -15.22 7.14
N PRO A 227 7.66 -14.96 7.59
CA PRO A 227 8.63 -14.23 6.80
C PRO A 227 8.97 -15.01 5.50
N ARG A 228 9.23 -14.26 4.44
CA ARG A 228 9.59 -14.78 3.12
C ARG A 228 10.75 -13.99 2.54
N GLU A 229 11.47 -14.64 1.65
CA GLU A 229 12.50 -13.98 0.84
C GLU A 229 11.87 -13.01 -0.16
N THR A 230 12.63 -11.99 -0.53
CA THR A 230 12.22 -10.97 -1.49
C THR A 230 13.15 -10.97 -2.70
N ASN A 231 12.78 -10.22 -3.73
CA ASN A 231 13.75 -9.79 -4.74
C ASN A 231 14.91 -9.09 -4.03
N PRO A 232 16.18 -9.51 -4.25
CA PRO A 232 17.35 -8.95 -3.55
C PRO A 232 17.49 -7.43 -3.68
N ALA A 233 17.05 -6.86 -4.79
CA ALA A 233 17.08 -5.43 -5.04
C ALA A 233 16.32 -4.61 -3.97
N ALA A 234 15.33 -5.21 -3.30
CA ALA A 234 14.60 -4.51 -2.24
C ALA A 234 15.49 -4.18 -1.02
N ARG A 235 16.60 -4.92 -0.83
CA ARG A 235 17.56 -4.69 0.26
C ARG A 235 18.76 -3.84 -0.15
N ASP A 236 18.87 -3.52 -1.45
CA ASP A 236 19.93 -2.65 -1.96
C ASP A 236 19.62 -1.18 -1.58
N VAL A 237 20.49 -0.61 -0.74
CA VAL A 237 20.38 0.77 -0.27
C VAL A 237 20.39 1.77 -1.43
N LYS A 238 21.15 1.49 -2.49
CA LYS A 238 21.20 2.35 -3.69
C LYS A 238 19.82 2.38 -4.37
N VAL A 239 19.19 1.23 -4.58
CA VAL A 239 17.85 1.14 -5.18
C VAL A 239 16.81 1.85 -4.30
N GLN A 240 16.91 1.70 -2.96
CA GLN A 240 16.06 2.39 -2.01
C GLN A 240 16.17 3.91 -2.14
N ASP A 241 17.41 4.43 -2.15
CA ASP A 241 17.65 5.87 -2.21
C ASP A 241 17.27 6.46 -3.58
N GLU A 242 17.51 5.74 -4.66
CA GLU A 242 17.09 6.11 -6.02
C GLU A 242 15.55 6.17 -6.13
N LEU A 243 14.82 5.19 -5.59
CA LEU A 243 13.35 5.20 -5.59
C LEU A 243 12.80 6.36 -4.76
N LEU A 244 13.33 6.58 -3.55
CA LEU A 244 12.93 7.71 -2.71
C LEU A 244 13.18 9.05 -3.41
N GLY A 245 14.34 9.20 -4.06
CA GLY A 245 14.69 10.40 -4.83
C GLY A 245 13.76 10.62 -6.02
N TYR A 246 13.44 9.55 -6.76
CA TYR A 246 12.51 9.58 -7.88
C TYR A 246 11.10 10.00 -7.44
N CYS A 247 10.56 9.37 -6.40
CA CYS A 247 9.25 9.70 -5.85
C CYS A 247 9.22 11.13 -5.29
N ALA A 248 10.29 11.57 -4.61
CA ALA A 248 10.40 12.94 -4.10
C ALA A 248 10.37 13.98 -5.22
N GLY A 249 11.05 13.69 -6.35
CA GLY A 249 11.04 14.55 -7.52
C GLY A 249 9.64 14.73 -8.13
N LEU A 250 8.87 13.64 -8.20
CA LEU A 250 7.49 13.67 -8.71
C LEU A 250 6.52 14.32 -7.71
N ALA A 251 6.64 13.99 -6.44
CA ALA A 251 5.73 14.44 -5.39
C ALA A 251 6.02 15.87 -4.90
N GLY A 252 7.22 16.40 -5.13
CA GLY A 252 7.65 17.68 -4.57
C GLY A 252 7.81 17.67 -3.05
N VAL A 253 7.89 16.49 -2.42
CA VAL A 253 8.09 16.33 -0.98
C VAL A 253 9.04 15.16 -0.72
N LYS A 254 9.94 15.32 0.26
CA LYS A 254 10.87 14.27 0.69
C LYS A 254 10.34 13.56 1.92
N LEU A 255 10.75 12.30 2.08
CA LEU A 255 10.48 11.57 3.32
C LEU A 255 11.09 12.37 4.49
N PRO A 256 10.30 12.70 5.53
CA PRO A 256 10.82 13.39 6.71
C PRO A 256 11.92 12.59 7.41
N SER A 257 12.91 13.27 7.93
CA SER A 257 14.00 12.68 8.74
C SER A 257 13.52 12.18 10.10
#